data_0fbabd854dba12578efa4350ddf02df8
#
_entry.id   0fbabd854dba12578efa4350ddf02df8
#
_cell.length_a   1.000
_cell.length_b   1.000
_cell.length_c   1.000
_cell.angle_alpha   90.00
_cell.angle_beta   90.00
_cell.angle_gamma   90.00
#
_symmetry.space_group_name_H-M   'P 1'
#
loop_
_entity.id
_entity.type
_entity.pdbx_description
1 polymer ?
#
loop_
_entity_poly.entity_id
_entity_poly.type
_entity_poly.pdbx_seq_one_letter_code
_entity_poly.pdbx_strand_id
1 'polypeptide(L)'
;ADFEGSPPAETGRTAAITMSGFGYKASVTSTGEKLTVQIAVYCYFNKPQSWVKADKKSAYILNHEQHHFNISFIAASFFISKIKNASISVSNYKTLIPAIYRECLDYMNQLQKQYDEQTQNGRNEDMQEQWNHKKKKKLRVISG
;
A
#
# COMPACT_ATOMS: atom_id res chain seq x y z
N ALA A 1 -15.69 -12.57 2.00
CA ALA A 1 -15.17 -13.34 0.87
C ALA A 1 -13.67 -13.15 0.61
N ASP A 2 -13.10 -12.00 1.00
CA ASP A 2 -11.69 -11.69 0.67
C ASP A 2 -10.71 -11.99 1.81
N PHE A 3 -11.19 -12.14 3.04
CA PHE A 3 -10.40 -12.55 4.19
C PHE A 3 -10.51 -14.08 4.34
N GLU A 4 -9.57 -14.79 3.71
CA GLU A 4 -9.57 -16.27 3.64
C GLU A 4 -8.66 -16.89 4.71
N GLY A 5 -7.81 -16.08 5.34
CA GLY A 5 -6.92 -16.52 6.40
C GLY A 5 -7.64 -16.81 7.72
N SER A 6 -7.00 -17.58 8.56
CA SER A 6 -7.46 -17.87 9.92
C SER A 6 -6.67 -17.05 10.94
N PRO A 7 -7.34 -16.44 11.95
CA PRO A 7 -6.63 -15.75 13.01
C PRO A 7 -5.76 -16.75 13.79
N PRO A 8 -4.50 -16.37 14.14
CA PRO A 8 -3.67 -17.17 15.03
C PRO A 8 -4.33 -17.38 16.39
N ALA A 9 -3.91 -18.44 17.11
CA ALA A 9 -4.46 -18.76 18.43
C ALA A 9 -4.34 -17.62 19.46
N GLU A 10 -3.25 -16.83 19.37
CA GLU A 10 -2.99 -15.69 20.25
C GLU A 10 -3.02 -14.37 19.46
N THR A 11 -4.20 -13.84 19.23
CA THR A 11 -4.37 -12.55 18.52
C THR A 11 -4.63 -11.36 19.44
N GLY A 12 -4.73 -11.58 20.75
CA GLY A 12 -5.02 -10.53 21.71
C GLY A 12 -6.27 -9.73 21.33
N ARG A 13 -6.16 -8.41 21.30
CA ARG A 13 -7.25 -7.48 20.95
C ARG A 13 -7.42 -7.23 19.45
N THR A 14 -6.54 -7.78 18.60
CA THR A 14 -6.60 -7.58 17.16
C THR A 14 -7.87 -8.25 16.59
N ALA A 15 -8.69 -7.48 15.88
CA ALA A 15 -9.96 -7.93 15.32
C ALA A 15 -9.81 -8.49 13.91
N ALA A 16 -8.90 -7.91 13.12
CA ALA A 16 -8.62 -8.28 11.74
C ALA A 16 -7.18 -7.92 11.36
N ILE A 17 -6.70 -8.48 10.28
CA ILE A 17 -5.42 -8.13 9.64
C ILE A 17 -5.61 -8.11 8.13
N THR A 18 -5.15 -7.05 7.50
CA THR A 18 -5.01 -6.91 6.05
C THR A 18 -3.55 -7.03 5.65
N MET A 19 -3.24 -8.06 4.87
CA MET A 19 -1.94 -8.20 4.23
C MET A 19 -2.03 -7.69 2.79
N SER A 20 -1.51 -6.49 2.56
CA SER A 20 -1.52 -5.83 1.26
C SER A 20 -0.18 -5.15 0.97
N GLY A 21 0.03 -4.80 -0.28
CA GLY A 21 1.23 -4.12 -0.70
C GLY A 21 1.17 -3.74 -2.16
N PHE A 22 2.30 -3.33 -2.71
CA PHE A 22 2.47 -3.10 -4.13
C PHE A 22 3.81 -3.63 -4.61
N GLY A 23 3.86 -3.93 -5.89
CA GLY A 23 5.08 -4.37 -6.56
C GLY A 23 5.17 -3.79 -7.96
N TYR A 24 6.24 -4.09 -8.65
CA TYR A 24 6.44 -3.68 -10.02
C TYR A 24 7.15 -4.75 -10.85
N LYS A 25 6.94 -4.67 -12.15
CA LYS A 25 7.72 -5.38 -13.16
C LYS A 25 8.35 -4.34 -14.08
N ALA A 26 9.66 -4.41 -14.28
CA ALA A 26 10.38 -3.49 -15.15
C ALA A 26 10.92 -4.24 -16.36
N SER A 27 10.74 -3.62 -17.54
CA SER A 27 11.38 -4.02 -18.78
C SER A 27 12.21 -2.85 -19.29
N VAL A 28 13.49 -3.09 -19.54
CA VAL A 28 14.45 -2.06 -19.95
C VAL A 28 15.07 -2.48 -21.27
N THR A 29 14.95 -1.61 -22.27
CA THR A 29 15.62 -1.78 -23.56
C THR A 29 16.50 -0.58 -23.85
N SER A 30 17.70 -0.83 -24.39
CA SER A 30 18.58 0.24 -24.84
C SER A 30 18.98 0.02 -26.30
N THR A 31 18.95 1.12 -27.07
CA THR A 31 19.41 1.14 -28.45
C THR A 31 20.39 2.30 -28.59
N GLY A 32 21.70 2.00 -28.57
CA GLY A 32 22.73 3.02 -28.47
C GLY A 32 22.64 3.78 -27.14
N GLU A 33 22.50 5.10 -27.20
CA GLU A 33 22.32 5.96 -26.01
C GLU A 33 20.86 6.08 -25.55
N LYS A 34 19.93 5.46 -26.31
CA LYS A 34 18.49 5.55 -26.05
C LYS A 34 18.07 4.46 -25.07
N LEU A 35 17.51 4.86 -23.93
CA LEU A 35 16.95 3.97 -22.92
C LEU A 35 15.41 4.06 -22.93
N THR A 36 14.75 2.91 -23.04
CA THR A 36 13.31 2.80 -22.84
C THR A 36 13.04 1.94 -21.61
N VAL A 37 12.34 2.51 -20.64
CA VAL A 37 11.93 1.83 -19.41
C VAL A 37 10.41 1.71 -19.41
N GLN A 38 9.93 0.47 -19.31
CA GLN A 38 8.52 0.15 -19.13
C GLN A 38 8.34 -0.45 -17.74
N ILE A 39 7.51 0.17 -16.90
CA ILE A 39 7.23 -0.32 -15.56
C ILE A 39 5.74 -0.55 -15.40
N ALA A 40 5.36 -1.78 -15.07
CA ALA A 40 4.02 -2.14 -14.65
C ALA A 40 3.98 -2.19 -13.12
N VAL A 41 3.13 -1.36 -12.52
CA VAL A 41 2.94 -1.30 -11.06
C VAL A 41 1.61 -1.94 -10.72
N TYR A 42 1.60 -2.80 -9.71
CA TYR A 42 0.40 -3.50 -9.24
C TYR A 42 0.27 -3.41 -7.72
N CYS A 43 -0.96 -3.32 -7.24
CA CYS A 43 -1.29 -3.50 -5.83
C CYS A 43 -1.85 -4.91 -5.62
N TYR A 44 -1.59 -5.49 -4.48
CA TYR A 44 -2.11 -6.81 -4.13
C TYR A 44 -2.73 -6.83 -2.74
N PHE A 45 -3.71 -7.71 -2.60
CA PHE A 45 -4.31 -8.11 -1.35
C PHE A 45 -4.10 -9.62 -1.18
N ASN A 46 -3.40 -10.00 -0.13
CA ASN A 46 -3.09 -11.41 0.14
C ASN A 46 -4.23 -12.03 0.95
N LYS A 47 -5.20 -12.62 0.25
CA LYS A 47 -6.40 -13.22 0.85
C LYS A 47 -6.08 -14.30 1.88
N PRO A 48 -5.20 -15.29 1.60
CA PRO A 48 -4.85 -16.33 2.57
C PRO A 48 -4.18 -15.83 3.86
N GLN A 49 -3.49 -14.69 3.79
CA GLN A 49 -2.81 -14.09 4.96
C GLN A 49 -3.63 -12.98 5.62
N SER A 50 -4.76 -12.60 5.02
CA SER A 50 -5.69 -11.63 5.58
C SER A 50 -6.82 -12.34 6.31
N TRP A 51 -7.11 -11.92 7.52
CA TRP A 51 -8.12 -12.57 8.35
C TRP A 51 -8.93 -11.57 9.17
N VAL A 52 -10.12 -12.00 9.56
CA VAL A 52 -11.01 -11.27 10.46
C VAL A 52 -11.65 -12.29 11.43
N LYS A 53 -11.70 -11.94 12.71
CA LYS A 53 -12.41 -12.77 13.71
C LYS A 53 -13.90 -12.83 13.37
N ALA A 54 -14.49 -14.01 13.53
CA ALA A 54 -15.88 -14.25 13.14
C ALA A 54 -16.88 -13.32 13.84
N ASP A 55 -16.65 -13.02 15.11
CA ASP A 55 -17.46 -12.12 15.95
C ASP A 55 -17.15 -10.62 15.73
N LYS A 56 -16.16 -10.28 14.90
CA LYS A 56 -15.74 -8.89 14.63
C LYS A 56 -16.07 -8.41 13.21
N LYS A 57 -16.78 -9.22 12.44
CA LYS A 57 -17.20 -8.83 11.08
C LYS A 57 -18.23 -7.69 11.14
N SER A 58 -17.85 -6.53 10.68
CA SER A 58 -18.70 -5.34 10.60
C SER A 58 -18.27 -4.45 9.45
N ALA A 59 -19.17 -3.56 9.01
CA ALA A 59 -18.84 -2.55 8.00
C ALA A 59 -17.75 -1.59 8.49
N TYR A 60 -17.71 -1.30 9.77
CA TYR A 60 -16.69 -0.45 10.38
C TYR A 60 -15.29 -1.09 10.32
N ILE A 61 -15.17 -2.36 10.73
CA ILE A 61 -13.92 -3.10 10.65
C ILE A 61 -13.48 -3.26 9.18
N LEU A 62 -14.40 -3.58 8.27
CA LEU A 62 -14.10 -3.64 6.85
C LEU A 62 -13.57 -2.30 6.32
N ASN A 63 -14.16 -1.19 6.72
CA ASN A 63 -13.69 0.15 6.33
C ASN A 63 -12.27 0.43 6.86
N HIS A 64 -11.96 0.02 8.09
CA HIS A 64 -10.62 0.14 8.65
C HIS A 64 -9.59 -0.66 7.81
N GLU A 65 -9.89 -1.91 7.53
CA GLU A 65 -9.04 -2.80 6.75
C GLU A 65 -8.89 -2.36 5.28
N GLN A 66 -9.99 -1.87 4.67
CA GLN A 66 -9.94 -1.30 3.33
C GLN A 66 -8.96 -0.12 3.24
N HIS A 67 -8.80 0.62 4.32
CA HIS A 67 -7.86 1.73 4.36
C HIS A 67 -6.40 1.27 4.36
N HIS A 68 -6.07 0.13 4.92
CA HIS A 68 -4.74 -0.48 4.76
C HIS A 68 -4.43 -0.75 3.28
N PHE A 69 -5.38 -1.32 2.54
CA PHE A 69 -5.22 -1.51 1.09
C PHE A 69 -5.07 -0.17 0.35
N ASN A 70 -5.86 0.84 0.71
CA ASN A 70 -5.77 2.17 0.09
C ASN A 70 -4.41 2.84 0.33
N ILE A 71 -3.76 2.61 1.47
CA ILE A 71 -2.40 3.09 1.75
C ILE A 71 -1.41 2.44 0.77
N SER A 72 -1.54 1.16 0.49
CA SER A 72 -0.71 0.47 -0.52
C SER A 72 -0.89 1.10 -1.91
N PHE A 73 -2.11 1.45 -2.28
CA PHE A 73 -2.40 2.14 -3.55
C PHE A 73 -1.79 3.55 -3.61
N ILE A 74 -1.84 4.30 -2.52
CA ILE A 74 -1.21 5.63 -2.43
C ILE A 74 0.31 5.51 -2.60
N ALA A 75 0.94 4.53 -1.96
CA ALA A 75 2.37 4.30 -2.08
C ALA A 75 2.77 3.87 -3.50
N ALA A 76 1.96 3.02 -4.16
CA ALA A 76 2.15 2.65 -5.56
C ALA A 76 2.10 3.87 -6.49
N SER A 77 1.14 4.76 -6.28
CA SER A 77 1.01 6.00 -7.05
C SER A 77 2.19 6.95 -6.82
N PHE A 78 2.69 7.01 -5.59
CA PHE A 78 3.89 7.77 -5.26
C PHE A 78 5.14 7.20 -5.95
N PHE A 79 5.27 5.88 -6.00
CA PHE A 79 6.32 5.19 -6.76
C PHE A 79 6.27 5.56 -8.25
N ILE A 80 5.11 5.49 -8.88
CA ILE A 80 4.92 5.89 -10.29
C ILE A 80 5.38 7.33 -10.51
N SER A 81 4.96 8.25 -9.64
CA SER A 81 5.34 9.66 -9.73
C SER A 81 6.85 9.86 -9.61
N LYS A 82 7.48 9.19 -8.64
CA LYS A 82 8.94 9.28 -8.48
C LYS A 82 9.70 8.73 -9.67
N ILE A 83 9.27 7.62 -10.24
CA ILE A 83 9.89 7.04 -11.45
C ILE A 83 9.76 7.99 -12.62
N LYS A 84 8.60 8.61 -12.84
CA LYS A 84 8.39 9.58 -13.93
C LYS A 84 9.29 10.81 -13.80
N ASN A 85 9.61 11.22 -12.60
CA ASN A 85 10.44 12.41 -12.33
C ASN A 85 11.93 12.07 -12.10
N ALA A 86 12.32 10.81 -12.11
CA ALA A 86 13.70 10.38 -11.90
C ALA A 86 14.51 10.48 -13.19
N SER A 87 15.77 10.84 -13.05
CA SER A 87 16.75 10.83 -14.15
C SER A 87 17.34 9.42 -14.32
N ILE A 88 16.59 8.53 -14.95
CA ILE A 88 17.00 7.15 -15.17
C ILE A 88 17.85 7.05 -16.44
N SER A 89 18.99 6.36 -16.34
CA SER A 89 19.95 6.18 -17.42
C SER A 89 20.41 4.72 -17.55
N VAL A 90 21.12 4.43 -18.64
CA VAL A 90 21.74 3.10 -18.84
C VAL A 90 22.70 2.76 -17.69
N SER A 91 23.38 3.77 -17.12
CA SER A 91 24.37 3.57 -16.06
C SER A 91 23.78 3.36 -14.67
N ASN A 92 22.53 3.80 -14.41
CA ASN A 92 21.96 3.83 -13.05
C ASN A 92 20.65 3.03 -12.86
N TYR A 93 19.97 2.60 -13.91
CA TYR A 93 18.63 2.00 -13.77
C TYR A 93 18.59 0.78 -12.85
N LYS A 94 19.65 -0.04 -12.85
CA LYS A 94 19.73 -1.26 -12.03
C LYS A 94 19.77 -0.99 -10.53
N THR A 95 20.27 0.17 -10.13
CA THR A 95 20.38 0.58 -8.72
C THR A 95 19.30 1.59 -8.34
N LEU A 96 18.98 2.52 -9.22
CA LEU A 96 18.06 3.63 -8.95
C LEU A 96 16.60 3.15 -8.82
N ILE A 97 16.11 2.30 -9.73
CA ILE A 97 14.73 1.82 -9.69
C ILE A 97 14.45 1.03 -8.39
N PRO A 98 15.27 0.04 -8.00
CA PRO A 98 15.09 -0.63 -6.71
C PRO A 98 15.23 0.29 -5.49
N ALA A 99 16.08 1.31 -5.55
CA ALA A 99 16.24 2.29 -4.47
C ALA A 99 14.96 3.12 -4.28
N ILE A 100 14.38 3.61 -5.36
CA ILE A 100 13.09 4.34 -5.33
C ILE A 100 11.98 3.43 -4.80
N TYR A 101 11.94 2.18 -5.22
CA TYR A 101 10.97 1.21 -4.71
C TYR A 101 11.08 1.01 -3.20
N ARG A 102 12.27 0.80 -2.67
CA ARG A 102 12.50 0.67 -1.22
C ARG A 102 12.06 1.92 -0.45
N GLU A 103 12.38 3.11 -0.95
CA GLU A 103 11.92 4.36 -0.35
C GLU A 103 10.39 4.43 -0.26
N CYS A 104 9.70 4.00 -1.31
CA CYS A 104 8.23 3.99 -1.34
C CYS A 104 7.64 2.88 -0.44
N LEU A 105 8.31 1.74 -0.29
CA LEU A 105 7.94 0.71 0.68
C LEU A 105 8.08 1.22 2.12
N ASP A 106 9.18 1.90 2.44
CA ASP A 106 9.38 2.49 3.77
C ASP A 106 8.31 3.54 4.07
N TYR A 107 7.99 4.38 3.11
CA TYR A 107 6.89 5.34 3.21
C TYR A 107 5.54 4.65 3.45
N MET A 108 5.22 3.59 2.72
CA MET A 108 4.02 2.80 2.91
C MET A 108 3.96 2.22 4.33
N ASN A 109 5.04 1.59 4.79
CA ASN A 109 5.12 0.97 6.11
C ASN A 109 4.97 1.99 7.23
N GLN A 110 5.57 3.18 7.09
CA GLN A 110 5.39 4.28 8.03
C GLN A 110 3.94 4.78 8.09
N LEU A 111 3.28 4.92 6.94
CA LEU A 111 1.87 5.30 6.88
C LEU A 111 0.95 4.24 7.49
N GLN A 112 1.21 2.95 7.24
CA GLN A 112 0.45 1.85 7.83
C GLN A 112 0.56 1.88 9.36
N LYS A 113 1.77 2.02 9.86
CA LYS A 113 2.04 2.13 11.31
C LYS A 113 1.35 3.34 11.92
N GLN A 114 1.52 4.51 11.31
CA GLN A 114 0.89 5.76 11.79
C GLN A 114 -0.64 5.65 11.81
N TYR A 115 -1.21 5.03 10.79
CA TYR A 115 -2.64 4.79 10.71
C TYR A 115 -3.15 3.92 11.86
N ASP A 116 -2.49 2.80 12.11
CA ASP A 116 -2.86 1.90 13.21
C ASP A 116 -2.68 2.55 14.58
N GLU A 117 -1.58 3.26 14.80
CA GLU A 117 -1.30 3.95 16.07
C GLU A 117 -2.34 5.04 16.35
N GLN A 118 -2.62 5.91 15.38
CA GLN A 118 -3.56 7.02 15.56
C GLN A 118 -5.01 6.55 15.69
N THR A 119 -5.40 5.55 14.95
CA THR A 119 -6.75 4.97 15.05
C THR A 119 -6.86 3.95 16.19
N GLN A 120 -5.77 3.63 16.87
CA GLN A 120 -5.72 2.55 17.87
C GLN A 120 -6.26 1.22 17.29
N ASN A 121 -5.78 0.87 16.09
CA ASN A 121 -6.27 -0.27 15.31
C ASN A 121 -7.79 -0.22 15.07
N GLY A 122 -8.30 0.95 14.73
CA GLY A 122 -9.71 1.19 14.45
C GLY A 122 -10.59 1.47 15.68
N ARG A 123 -10.06 1.45 16.90
CA ARG A 123 -10.85 1.73 18.12
C ARG A 123 -11.10 3.21 18.36
N ASN A 124 -10.30 4.10 17.82
CA ASN A 124 -10.50 5.55 17.89
C ASN A 124 -11.32 6.02 16.70
N GLU A 125 -12.64 6.14 16.90
CA GLU A 125 -13.60 6.49 15.83
C GLU A 125 -13.35 7.88 15.25
N ASP A 126 -13.02 8.87 16.11
CA ASP A 126 -12.75 10.24 15.65
C ASP A 126 -11.53 10.30 14.73
N MET A 127 -10.46 9.60 15.09
CA MET A 127 -9.27 9.51 14.24
C MET A 127 -9.52 8.70 12.97
N GLN A 128 -10.34 7.65 13.06
CA GLN A 128 -10.76 6.89 11.87
C GLN A 128 -11.50 7.80 10.87
N GLU A 129 -12.40 8.64 11.34
CA GLU A 129 -13.15 9.57 10.50
C GLU A 129 -12.23 10.62 9.85
N GLN A 130 -11.25 11.16 10.60
CA GLN A 130 -10.26 12.08 10.03
C GLN A 130 -9.43 11.41 8.93
N TRP A 131 -9.03 10.15 9.11
CA TRP A 131 -8.32 9.39 8.09
C TRP A 131 -9.20 9.11 6.86
N ASN A 132 -10.48 8.81 7.07
CA ASN A 132 -11.44 8.63 5.98
C ASN A 132 -11.50 9.87 5.08
N HIS A 133 -11.56 11.08 5.66
CA HIS A 133 -11.57 12.34 4.92
C HIS A 133 -10.25 12.64 4.20
N LYS A 134 -9.12 12.48 4.87
CA LYS A 134 -7.78 12.71 4.28
C LYS A 134 -7.55 11.84 3.06
N LYS A 135 -7.99 10.59 3.08
CA LYS A 135 -7.83 9.65 1.97
C LYS A 135 -8.72 9.95 0.79
N LYS A 136 -9.98 10.29 1.02
CA LYS A 136 -10.87 10.71 -0.07
C LYS A 136 -10.23 11.84 -0.89
N LYS A 137 -9.57 12.79 -0.22
CA LYS A 137 -8.86 13.89 -0.88
C LYS A 137 -7.65 13.40 -1.69
N LYS A 138 -6.81 12.53 -1.11
CA LYS A 138 -5.63 11.97 -1.81
C LYS A 138 -6.01 11.09 -3.00
N LEU A 139 -6.99 10.21 -2.85
CA LEU A 139 -7.46 9.33 -3.92
C LEU A 139 -8.09 10.13 -5.08
N ARG A 140 -8.80 11.21 -4.81
CA ARG A 140 -9.34 12.10 -5.86
C ARG A 140 -8.23 12.77 -6.67
N VAL A 141 -7.14 13.19 -6.04
CA VAL A 141 -5.98 13.79 -6.72
C VAL A 141 -5.27 12.78 -7.62
N ILE A 142 -5.22 11.51 -7.21
CA ILE A 142 -4.58 10.42 -7.97
C ILE A 142 -5.48 9.97 -9.15
N SER A 143 -6.80 9.97 -8.97
CA SER A 143 -7.78 9.53 -9.99
C SER A 143 -8.14 10.64 -10.99
N GLY A 144 -7.79 11.86 -10.72
CA GLY A 144 -7.98 13.02 -11.60
C GLY A 144 -6.80 13.27 -12.46
#